data_7396272d17d3eda3060ce505b7af7b3f
#
_entry.id   7396272d17d3eda3060ce505b7af7b3f
#
_cell.length_a   1.000
_cell.length_b   1.000
_cell.length_c   1.000
_cell.angle_alpha   90.00
_cell.angle_beta   90.00
_cell.angle_gamma   90.00
#
_symmetry.space_group_name_H-M   'P 1'
#
loop_
_entity.id
_entity.type
_entity.pdbx_description
1 polymer ?
#
loop_
_entity_poly.entity_id
_entity_poly.type
_entity_poly.pdbx_seq_one_letter_code
_entity_poly.pdbx_strand_id
1 'polypeptide(L)'
;MKNEKIDMSRESDTFHVSQDGVYTITGTNSRHGITVSAGVRATIFLQDVNLCDLGDMGVAFHIAENCHITVILEGNNILHSGREMAAIQLRKQSVLNIKGNGKLIAYGGEGAAGIGCGYATECGDIIIESGTIEAYAGYQHETSWRAGSAGIGGAGQYAGRKSKCGNIIILGGKNLGWKRISIRENQKYRYYGSY
;
A
#
# COMPACT_ATOMS: atom_id res chain seq x y z
N MET A 1 9.58 -18.82 13.98
CA MET A 1 8.86 -17.63 13.49
C MET A 1 9.58 -16.42 14.05
N LYS A 2 10.04 -15.52 13.19
CA LYS A 2 10.78 -14.31 13.62
C LYS A 2 9.84 -13.37 14.39
N ASN A 3 10.35 -12.70 15.42
CA ASN A 3 9.65 -11.62 16.12
C ASN A 3 10.62 -10.46 16.28
N GLU A 4 10.36 -9.34 15.63
CA GLU A 4 11.29 -8.23 15.53
C GLU A 4 10.58 -6.89 15.72
N LYS A 5 11.25 -5.98 16.43
CA LYS A 5 10.80 -4.59 16.58
C LYS A 5 11.79 -3.66 15.89
N ILE A 6 11.28 -2.78 15.05
CA ILE A 6 12.05 -1.89 14.19
C ILE A 6 11.60 -0.46 14.44
N ASP A 7 12.57 0.41 14.70
CA ASP A 7 12.36 1.84 14.72
C ASP A 7 12.98 2.46 13.46
N MET A 8 12.14 2.81 12.51
CA MET A 8 12.56 3.36 11.21
C MET A 8 13.38 4.64 11.35
N SER A 9 13.27 5.36 12.45
CA SER A 9 14.08 6.57 12.69
C SER A 9 15.58 6.26 12.87
N ARG A 10 15.93 5.01 13.13
CA ARG A 10 17.30 4.52 13.32
C ARG A 10 17.82 3.75 12.11
N GLU A 11 16.96 3.44 11.16
CA GLU A 11 17.36 2.70 9.96
C GLU A 11 18.10 3.61 8.97
N SER A 12 19.28 3.18 8.58
CA SER A 12 20.13 3.85 7.58
C SER A 12 19.98 3.28 6.17
N ASP A 13 19.13 2.25 6.02
CA ASP A 13 18.80 1.58 4.76
C ASP A 13 17.34 1.13 4.75
N THR A 14 16.85 0.64 3.60
CA THR A 14 15.53 0.03 3.48
C THR A 14 15.42 -1.20 4.37
N PHE A 15 14.40 -1.25 5.22
CA PHE A 15 14.17 -2.41 6.07
C PHE A 15 13.60 -3.58 5.27
N HIS A 16 14.26 -4.74 5.36
CA HIS A 16 13.89 -5.94 4.63
C HIS A 16 13.24 -7.02 5.50
N VAL A 17 11.95 -7.25 5.30
CA VAL A 17 11.21 -8.40 5.84
C VAL A 17 11.49 -9.60 4.94
N SER A 18 12.49 -10.39 5.29
CA SER A 18 12.98 -11.51 4.46
C SER A 18 12.57 -12.90 4.96
N GLN A 19 11.85 -12.99 6.06
CA GLN A 19 11.43 -14.26 6.69
C GLN A 19 10.01 -14.15 7.23
N ASP A 20 9.34 -15.29 7.32
CA ASP A 20 8.04 -15.40 7.97
C ASP A 20 8.12 -14.99 9.44
N GLY A 21 7.18 -14.17 9.89
CA GLY A 21 7.23 -13.69 11.27
C GLY A 21 6.22 -12.62 11.63
N VAL A 22 6.48 -12.05 12.80
CA VAL A 22 5.76 -10.90 13.34
C VAL A 22 6.75 -9.76 13.48
N TYR A 23 6.40 -8.61 12.92
CA TYR A 23 7.22 -7.41 12.90
C TYR A 23 6.43 -6.25 13.48
N THR A 24 7.03 -5.50 14.39
CA THR A 24 6.46 -4.25 14.87
C THR A 24 7.33 -3.11 14.38
N ILE A 25 6.76 -2.23 13.58
CA ILE A 25 7.47 -1.14 12.93
C ILE A 25 6.94 0.18 13.46
N THR A 26 7.85 1.07 13.86
CA THR A 26 7.58 2.39 14.41
C THR A 26 8.46 3.46 13.78
N GLY A 27 8.21 4.71 14.08
CA GLY A 27 9.12 5.81 13.79
C GLY A 27 8.99 6.44 12.40
N THR A 28 9.85 7.42 12.14
CA THR A 28 9.83 8.25 10.93
C THR A 28 11.11 8.07 10.13
N ASN A 29 10.98 7.92 8.82
CA ASN A 29 12.11 7.92 7.91
C ASN A 29 11.78 8.67 6.61
N SER A 30 12.69 9.52 6.14
CA SER A 30 12.54 10.32 4.92
C SER A 30 13.41 9.82 3.76
N ARG A 31 14.05 8.66 3.89
CA ARG A 31 14.94 8.09 2.85
C ARG A 31 14.68 6.63 2.58
N HIS A 32 14.25 5.89 3.59
CA HIS A 32 14.20 4.43 3.54
C HIS A 32 12.79 3.94 3.87
N GLY A 33 12.32 2.99 3.09
CA GLY A 33 11.02 2.35 3.25
C GLY A 33 11.15 0.92 3.79
N ILE A 34 10.07 0.17 3.60
CA ILE A 34 9.95 -1.23 4.01
C ILE A 34 9.80 -2.07 2.75
N THR A 35 10.53 -3.17 2.65
CA THR A 35 10.39 -4.15 1.56
C THR A 35 10.19 -5.54 2.10
N VAL A 36 9.16 -6.24 1.62
CA VAL A 36 8.91 -7.65 1.92
C VAL A 36 9.40 -8.50 0.74
N SER A 37 10.25 -9.46 1.04
CA SER A 37 10.79 -10.41 0.05
C SER A 37 9.71 -11.37 -0.46
N ALA A 38 9.87 -11.87 -1.69
CA ALA A 38 8.90 -12.78 -2.31
C ALA A 38 8.64 -14.04 -1.46
N GLY A 39 7.38 -14.47 -1.45
CA GLY A 39 6.95 -15.69 -0.76
C GLY A 39 6.76 -15.56 0.76
N VAL A 40 7.08 -14.42 1.36
CA VAL A 40 7.00 -14.21 2.82
C VAL A 40 5.54 -14.18 3.30
N ARG A 41 5.32 -14.80 4.48
CA ARG A 41 4.08 -14.74 5.24
C ARG A 41 4.33 -14.05 6.57
N ALA A 42 3.81 -12.84 6.74
CA ALA A 42 4.11 -12.06 7.92
C ALA A 42 2.91 -11.27 8.43
N THR A 43 2.90 -11.02 9.73
CA THR A 43 2.08 -10.01 10.38
C THR A 43 2.94 -8.80 10.71
N ILE A 44 2.55 -7.63 10.23
CA ILE A 44 3.30 -6.39 10.39
C ILE A 44 2.42 -5.38 11.11
N PHE A 45 2.79 -5.04 12.33
CA PHE A 45 2.19 -3.94 13.08
C PHE A 45 2.84 -2.64 12.63
N LEU A 46 2.03 -1.69 12.19
CA LEU A 46 2.43 -0.30 11.95
C LEU A 46 1.93 0.54 13.11
N GLN A 47 2.85 1.09 13.90
CA GLN A 47 2.56 1.87 15.10
C GLN A 47 3.18 3.26 14.99
N ASP A 48 2.38 4.25 14.63
CA ASP A 48 2.82 5.64 14.42
C ASP A 48 4.00 5.77 13.44
N VAL A 49 3.91 5.04 12.32
CA VAL A 49 4.91 5.04 11.25
C VAL A 49 4.69 6.22 10.31
N ASN A 50 5.78 6.96 10.00
CA ASN A 50 5.74 8.03 9.01
C ASN A 50 6.90 7.86 8.02
N LEU A 51 6.60 7.38 6.81
CA LEU A 51 7.57 7.20 5.72
C LEU A 51 7.16 8.13 4.57
N CYS A 52 7.85 9.27 4.47
CA CYS A 52 7.59 10.32 3.48
C CYS A 52 8.91 10.80 2.88
N ASP A 53 8.82 11.51 1.75
CA ASP A 53 9.97 12.15 1.09
C ASP A 53 11.10 11.18 0.71
N LEU A 54 10.74 9.96 0.32
CA LEU A 54 11.67 8.87 0.02
C LEU A 54 12.45 9.04 -1.30
N GLY A 55 12.33 10.19 -1.94
CA GLY A 55 12.94 10.47 -3.25
C GLY A 55 12.06 10.02 -4.42
N ASP A 56 12.51 10.33 -5.63
CA ASP A 56 11.71 10.24 -6.87
C ASP A 56 11.17 8.81 -7.14
N MET A 57 11.94 7.77 -6.83
CA MET A 57 11.55 6.37 -7.04
C MET A 57 11.44 5.59 -5.72
N GLY A 58 11.39 6.27 -4.58
CA GLY A 58 11.30 5.64 -3.28
C GLY A 58 9.94 5.01 -3.03
N VAL A 59 9.92 3.80 -2.45
CA VAL A 59 8.69 3.08 -2.08
C VAL A 59 8.58 3.03 -0.57
N ALA A 60 7.46 3.51 -0.03
CA ALA A 60 7.25 3.49 1.42
C ALA A 60 7.06 2.06 1.94
N PHE A 61 6.23 1.26 1.25
CA PHE A 61 6.03 -0.13 1.62
C PHE A 61 5.85 -1.00 0.37
N HIS A 62 6.86 -1.79 0.04
CA HIS A 62 6.85 -2.72 -1.08
C HIS A 62 6.61 -4.16 -0.63
N ILE A 63 5.66 -4.84 -1.23
CA ILE A 63 5.34 -6.25 -1.00
C ILE A 63 5.59 -6.99 -2.32
N ALA A 64 6.61 -7.84 -2.34
CA ALA A 64 6.98 -8.63 -3.52
C ALA A 64 5.93 -9.69 -3.86
N GLU A 65 6.19 -10.51 -4.87
CA GLU A 65 5.24 -11.51 -5.38
C GLU A 65 5.06 -12.68 -4.41
N ASN A 66 3.89 -13.32 -4.46
CA ASN A 66 3.53 -14.53 -3.69
C ASN A 66 3.56 -14.35 -2.17
N CYS A 67 3.39 -13.14 -1.67
CA CYS A 67 3.36 -12.84 -0.24
C CYS A 67 1.95 -12.95 0.34
N HIS A 68 1.86 -13.26 1.65
CA HIS A 68 0.64 -13.15 2.42
C HIS A 68 0.91 -12.26 3.63
N ILE A 69 0.52 -11.01 3.54
CA ILE A 69 0.85 -10.00 4.54
C ILE A 69 -0.42 -9.51 5.23
N THR A 70 -0.40 -9.59 6.56
CA THR A 70 -1.40 -8.93 7.41
C THR A 70 -0.77 -7.69 8.02
N VAL A 71 -1.31 -6.52 7.69
CA VAL A 71 -0.95 -5.24 8.32
C VAL A 71 -1.94 -4.94 9.43
N ILE A 72 -1.45 -4.74 10.63
CA ILE A 72 -2.25 -4.31 11.78
C ILE A 72 -1.92 -2.85 12.06
N LEU A 73 -2.93 -2.00 11.94
CA LEU A 73 -2.80 -0.56 12.16
C LEU A 73 -3.03 -0.20 13.62
N GLU A 74 -2.05 0.50 14.20
CA GLU A 74 -2.13 1.11 15.52
C GLU A 74 -1.65 2.57 15.40
N GLY A 75 -2.28 3.50 16.14
CA GLY A 75 -1.96 4.92 16.08
C GLY A 75 -2.20 5.53 14.68
N ASN A 76 -1.36 6.47 14.27
CA ASN A 76 -1.48 7.22 13.02
C ASN A 76 -0.30 6.91 12.10
N ASN A 77 -0.57 6.30 10.96
CA ASN A 77 0.44 5.89 10.01
C ASN A 77 0.31 6.69 8.71
N ILE A 78 1.43 7.19 8.20
CA ILE A 78 1.52 7.95 6.95
C ILE A 78 2.57 7.30 6.06
N LEU A 79 2.16 6.92 4.87
CA LEU A 79 3.04 6.34 3.85
C LEU A 79 2.93 7.16 2.57
N HIS A 80 4.05 7.69 2.09
CA HIS A 80 4.11 8.48 0.87
C HIS A 80 5.27 8.01 0.00
N SER A 81 4.96 7.47 -1.17
CA SER A 81 5.94 6.97 -2.13
C SER A 81 6.26 8.00 -3.21
N GLY A 82 7.41 7.84 -3.83
CA GLY A 82 7.84 8.62 -4.97
C GLY A 82 7.09 8.26 -6.26
N ARG A 83 7.49 8.89 -7.35
CA ARG A 83 6.87 8.76 -8.67
C ARG A 83 6.76 7.29 -9.10
N GLU A 84 5.63 6.93 -9.70
CA GLU A 84 5.31 5.60 -10.23
C GLU A 84 5.14 4.49 -9.17
N MET A 85 5.29 4.81 -7.87
CA MET A 85 5.22 3.85 -6.78
C MET A 85 3.97 4.06 -5.92
N ALA A 86 3.26 2.97 -5.60
CA ALA A 86 2.16 3.01 -4.64
C ALA A 86 2.71 3.14 -3.21
N ALA A 87 1.96 3.82 -2.32
CA ALA A 87 2.39 3.94 -0.92
C ALA A 87 2.50 2.57 -0.24
N ILE A 88 1.50 1.69 -0.45
CA ILE A 88 1.66 0.25 -0.26
C ILE A 88 1.63 -0.39 -1.63
N GLN A 89 2.79 -0.75 -2.14
CA GLN A 89 2.92 -1.38 -3.45
C GLN A 89 2.88 -2.89 -3.32
N LEU A 90 1.82 -3.49 -3.83
CA LEU A 90 1.59 -4.92 -3.82
C LEU A 90 1.91 -5.50 -5.21
N ARG A 91 2.65 -6.61 -5.26
CA ARG A 91 2.92 -7.32 -6.51
C ARG A 91 1.91 -8.47 -6.71
N LYS A 92 1.84 -8.97 -7.93
CA LYS A 92 0.90 -10.04 -8.32
C LYS A 92 1.02 -11.27 -7.42
N GLN A 93 -0.07 -12.05 -7.35
CA GLN A 93 -0.16 -13.30 -6.57
C GLN A 93 0.05 -13.11 -5.06
N SER A 94 0.08 -11.87 -4.58
CA SER A 94 0.16 -11.58 -3.15
C SER A 94 -1.20 -11.20 -2.59
N VAL A 95 -1.38 -11.41 -1.30
CA VAL A 95 -2.56 -11.02 -0.54
C VAL A 95 -2.14 -10.05 0.54
N LEU A 96 -2.74 -8.88 0.54
CA LEU A 96 -2.62 -7.87 1.59
C LEU A 96 -3.91 -7.81 2.39
N ASN A 97 -3.84 -8.12 3.67
CA ASN A 97 -4.94 -7.93 4.60
C ASN A 97 -4.63 -6.77 5.55
N ILE A 98 -5.51 -5.78 5.64
CA ILE A 98 -5.35 -4.60 6.51
C ILE A 98 -6.45 -4.63 7.57
N LYS A 99 -6.04 -4.51 8.84
CA LYS A 99 -6.95 -4.45 10.00
C LYS A 99 -6.35 -3.66 11.16
N GLY A 100 -7.10 -3.54 12.24
CA GLY A 100 -6.70 -2.81 13.45
C GLY A 100 -7.63 -1.64 13.75
N ASN A 101 -7.26 -0.83 14.72
CA ASN A 101 -8.04 0.33 15.16
C ASN A 101 -7.35 1.68 14.84
N GLY A 102 -6.16 1.61 14.26
CA GLY A 102 -5.38 2.78 13.86
C GLY A 102 -5.83 3.39 12.53
N LYS A 103 -5.11 4.41 12.14
CA LYS A 103 -5.29 5.15 10.89
C LYS A 103 -4.11 4.92 9.95
N LEU A 104 -4.41 4.82 8.64
CA LEU A 104 -3.43 4.83 7.56
C LEU A 104 -3.81 5.92 6.56
N ILE A 105 -2.85 6.80 6.27
CA ILE A 105 -2.91 7.74 5.14
C ILE A 105 -1.86 7.28 4.14
N ALA A 106 -2.30 6.90 2.95
CA ALA A 106 -1.45 6.35 1.90
C ALA A 106 -1.46 7.24 0.65
N TYR A 107 -0.35 7.89 0.35
CA TYR A 107 -0.17 8.72 -0.84
C TYR A 107 0.67 7.98 -1.87
N GLY A 108 0.08 7.61 -2.99
CA GLY A 108 0.82 7.12 -4.16
C GLY A 108 1.54 8.25 -4.88
N GLY A 109 2.66 7.94 -5.50
CA GLY A 109 3.34 8.87 -6.39
C GLY A 109 2.63 9.00 -7.74
N GLU A 110 3.11 9.91 -8.59
CA GLU A 110 2.52 10.19 -9.91
C GLU A 110 2.31 8.89 -10.71
N GLY A 111 1.11 8.67 -11.19
CA GLY A 111 0.75 7.50 -11.98
C GLY A 111 0.54 6.20 -11.20
N ALA A 112 0.62 6.22 -9.87
CA ALA A 112 0.46 5.04 -9.02
C ALA A 112 -0.76 5.13 -8.08
N ALA A 113 -1.22 3.99 -7.59
CA ALA A 113 -2.28 3.92 -6.60
C ALA A 113 -1.79 4.37 -5.21
N GLY A 114 -2.71 4.74 -4.31
CA GLY A 114 -2.38 4.88 -2.89
C GLY A 114 -2.01 3.52 -2.30
N ILE A 115 -2.88 2.52 -2.47
CA ILE A 115 -2.65 1.13 -2.08
C ILE A 115 -2.92 0.24 -3.29
N GLY A 116 -1.95 -0.58 -3.69
CA GLY A 116 -2.12 -1.52 -4.81
C GLY A 116 -0.99 -1.48 -5.83
N CYS A 117 -1.30 -1.13 -7.08
CA CYS A 117 -0.33 -1.18 -8.15
C CYS A 117 0.54 0.10 -8.22
N GLY A 118 1.83 -0.08 -8.44
CA GLY A 118 2.67 0.94 -9.05
C GLY A 118 2.38 1.05 -10.56
N TYR A 119 2.98 2.04 -11.20
CA TYR A 119 2.79 2.30 -12.63
C TYR A 119 3.11 1.07 -13.48
N ALA A 120 2.19 0.73 -14.41
CA ALA A 120 2.31 -0.39 -15.34
C ALA A 120 2.63 -1.76 -14.67
N THR A 121 2.19 -1.97 -13.42
CA THR A 121 2.39 -3.25 -12.71
C THR A 121 1.05 -3.96 -12.46
N GLU A 122 1.14 -5.25 -12.16
CA GLU A 122 0.01 -6.04 -11.66
C GLU A 122 0.11 -6.18 -10.15
N CYS A 123 -1.03 -6.05 -9.44
CA CYS A 123 -1.12 -6.30 -8.03
C CYS A 123 -2.05 -7.47 -7.69
N GLY A 124 -1.83 -8.05 -6.51
CA GLY A 124 -2.63 -9.14 -5.96
C GLY A 124 -3.92 -8.66 -5.29
N ASP A 125 -4.45 -9.45 -4.37
CA ASP A 125 -5.69 -9.19 -3.69
C ASP A 125 -5.50 -8.27 -2.48
N ILE A 126 -6.45 -7.37 -2.26
CA ILE A 126 -6.46 -6.43 -1.13
C ILE A 126 -7.73 -6.68 -0.31
N ILE A 127 -7.56 -6.94 0.98
CA ILE A 127 -8.65 -7.16 1.93
C ILE A 127 -8.52 -6.10 3.03
N ILE A 128 -9.61 -5.39 3.30
CA ILE A 128 -9.68 -4.41 4.39
C ILE A 128 -10.75 -4.87 5.37
N GLU A 129 -10.33 -5.32 6.55
CA GLU A 129 -11.23 -5.80 7.59
C GLU A 129 -11.67 -4.69 8.55
N SER A 130 -10.76 -3.76 8.87
CA SER A 130 -11.03 -2.67 9.82
C SER A 130 -9.96 -1.59 9.75
N GLY A 131 -10.07 -0.54 10.57
CA GLY A 131 -9.18 0.62 10.60
C GLY A 131 -9.77 1.83 9.88
N THR A 132 -9.09 2.96 9.96
CA THR A 132 -9.39 4.18 9.20
C THR A 132 -8.39 4.31 8.07
N ILE A 133 -8.83 4.24 6.82
CA ILE A 133 -7.93 4.25 5.66
C ILE A 133 -8.29 5.42 4.75
N GLU A 134 -7.29 6.26 4.50
CA GLU A 134 -7.33 7.33 3.51
C GLU A 134 -6.27 7.01 2.45
N ALA A 135 -6.71 6.64 1.26
CA ALA A 135 -5.81 6.27 0.17
C ALA A 135 -5.97 7.24 -1.01
N TYR A 136 -4.89 7.87 -1.37
CA TYR A 136 -4.83 8.88 -2.42
C TYR A 136 -3.97 8.40 -3.58
N ALA A 137 -4.56 8.40 -4.77
CA ALA A 137 -3.79 8.21 -6.00
C ALA A 137 -2.83 9.37 -6.22
N GLY A 138 -1.68 9.08 -6.79
CA GLY A 138 -0.72 10.11 -7.18
C GLY A 138 -1.31 11.08 -8.20
N TYR A 139 -0.94 12.35 -8.08
CA TYR A 139 -1.34 13.41 -9.00
C TYR A 139 -0.78 13.13 -10.39
N GLN A 140 -1.58 13.42 -11.40
CA GLN A 140 -1.12 13.39 -12.79
C GLN A 140 -1.01 14.81 -13.32
N HIS A 141 0.12 15.11 -13.92
CA HIS A 141 0.29 16.39 -14.63
C HIS A 141 -0.68 16.42 -15.83
N GLU A 142 -1.32 17.55 -16.07
CA GLU A 142 -2.32 17.71 -17.15
C GLU A 142 -1.79 17.38 -18.55
N THR A 143 -0.49 17.50 -18.76
CA THR A 143 0.19 17.15 -20.00
C THR A 143 0.58 15.68 -20.12
N SER A 144 0.36 14.87 -19.09
CA SER A 144 0.71 13.45 -19.14
C SER A 144 -0.39 12.65 -19.84
N TRP A 145 -0.05 11.91 -20.88
CA TRP A 145 -0.93 10.95 -21.60
C TRP A 145 -1.32 9.73 -20.73
N ARG A 146 -1.06 9.82 -19.42
CA ARG A 146 -1.29 8.75 -18.45
C ARG A 146 -2.73 8.80 -17.97
N ALA A 147 -3.38 7.67 -17.92
CA ALA A 147 -4.71 7.56 -17.32
C ALA A 147 -4.64 7.63 -15.79
N GLY A 148 -5.72 8.11 -15.13
CA GLY A 148 -5.80 8.24 -13.66
C GLY A 148 -5.59 6.93 -12.91
N SER A 149 -5.03 7.04 -11.72
CA SER A 149 -4.80 5.94 -10.78
C SER A 149 -5.93 5.86 -9.75
N ALA A 150 -6.11 4.72 -9.13
CA ALA A 150 -7.07 4.53 -8.05
C ALA A 150 -6.47 4.89 -6.69
N GLY A 151 -7.29 5.33 -5.74
CA GLY A 151 -6.85 5.40 -4.34
C GLY A 151 -6.45 4.01 -3.83
N ILE A 152 -7.31 3.00 -4.07
CA ILE A 152 -7.01 1.59 -3.82
C ILE A 152 -7.23 0.82 -5.11
N GLY A 153 -6.23 0.06 -5.57
CA GLY A 153 -6.33 -0.78 -6.75
C GLY A 153 -5.32 -0.52 -7.86
N GLY A 154 -5.80 -0.31 -9.09
CA GLY A 154 -4.96 -0.17 -10.27
C GLY A 154 -4.25 1.18 -10.38
N ALA A 155 -3.11 1.20 -11.03
CA ALA A 155 -2.35 2.40 -11.36
C ALA A 155 -2.72 2.95 -12.75
N GLY A 156 -2.16 4.10 -13.10
CA GLY A 156 -2.31 4.73 -14.40
C GLY A 156 -1.76 3.87 -15.55
N GLN A 157 -2.24 4.13 -16.76
CA GLN A 157 -1.85 3.42 -17.98
C GLN A 157 -1.12 4.35 -18.93
N TYR A 158 -0.10 3.83 -19.63
CA TYR A 158 0.59 4.52 -20.70
C TYR A 158 1.01 3.55 -21.80
N ALA A 159 0.86 3.99 -23.06
CA ALA A 159 1.35 3.24 -24.25
C ALA A 159 0.94 1.76 -24.28
N GLY A 160 -0.31 1.43 -23.93
CA GLY A 160 -0.84 0.07 -23.98
C GLY A 160 -0.44 -0.83 -22.79
N ARG A 161 0.39 -0.36 -21.88
CA ARG A 161 0.69 -1.10 -20.64
C ARG A 161 -0.44 -0.88 -19.63
N LYS A 162 -1.14 -1.94 -19.28
CA LYS A 162 -2.27 -1.92 -18.33
C LYS A 162 -1.78 -2.36 -16.96
N SER A 163 -2.17 -1.63 -15.91
CA SER A 163 -2.10 -2.19 -14.56
C SER A 163 -3.37 -2.98 -14.27
N LYS A 164 -3.22 -4.10 -13.60
CA LYS A 164 -4.31 -4.98 -13.20
C LYS A 164 -4.19 -5.29 -11.72
N CYS A 165 -5.21 -4.95 -10.95
CA CYS A 165 -5.32 -5.37 -9.55
C CYS A 165 -6.17 -6.63 -9.44
N GLY A 166 -5.88 -7.45 -8.45
CA GLY A 166 -6.72 -8.58 -8.04
C GLY A 166 -8.03 -8.12 -7.41
N ASN A 167 -8.61 -8.94 -6.57
CA ASN A 167 -9.84 -8.61 -5.88
C ASN A 167 -9.59 -7.56 -4.80
N ILE A 168 -10.57 -6.66 -4.62
CA ILE A 168 -10.58 -5.70 -3.51
C ILE A 168 -11.83 -6.01 -2.69
N ILE A 169 -11.64 -6.41 -1.44
CA ILE A 169 -12.69 -6.83 -0.51
C ILE A 169 -12.64 -5.90 0.69
N ILE A 170 -13.75 -5.22 0.97
CA ILE A 170 -13.87 -4.33 2.12
C ILE A 170 -14.97 -4.88 3.01
N LEU A 171 -14.58 -5.36 4.20
CA LEU A 171 -15.45 -6.03 5.14
C LEU A 171 -15.95 -5.12 6.26
N GLY A 172 -15.22 -4.03 6.55
CA GLY A 172 -15.58 -3.10 7.60
C GLY A 172 -14.60 -1.95 7.74
N GLY A 173 -14.90 -1.03 8.64
CA GLY A 173 -14.12 0.16 8.99
C GLY A 173 -15.07 1.29 9.35
N LYS A 174 -14.87 1.93 10.52
CA LYS A 174 -15.56 3.18 10.83
C LYS A 174 -14.84 4.30 10.08
N ASN A 175 -15.57 5.02 9.22
CA ASN A 175 -15.08 6.16 8.46
C ASN A 175 -13.98 5.83 7.43
N LEU A 176 -14.32 5.06 6.43
CA LEU A 176 -13.56 5.06 5.18
C LEU A 176 -13.79 6.42 4.51
N GLY A 177 -12.91 7.36 4.78
CA GLY A 177 -12.90 8.67 4.10
C GLY A 177 -12.45 8.49 2.66
N TRP A 178 -13.39 8.26 1.77
CA TRP A 178 -13.14 8.09 0.35
C TRP A 178 -12.93 9.45 -0.32
N LYS A 179 -11.70 9.92 -0.42
CA LYS A 179 -11.37 10.98 -1.39
C LYS A 179 -10.74 10.34 -2.62
N ARG A 180 -11.53 10.23 -3.68
CA ARG A 180 -11.22 9.69 -5.01
C ARG A 180 -10.94 8.19 -5.07
N ILE A 181 -12.00 7.39 -5.01
CA ILE A 181 -12.01 6.11 -5.70
C ILE A 181 -12.44 6.41 -7.14
N SER A 182 -11.51 6.43 -8.07
CA SER A 182 -11.84 6.28 -9.47
C SER A 182 -11.85 4.79 -9.77
N ILE A 183 -13.05 4.21 -9.78
CA ILE A 183 -13.27 2.82 -10.20
C ILE A 183 -13.23 2.82 -11.72
N ARG A 184 -12.31 2.10 -12.34
CA ARG A 184 -12.37 1.77 -13.76
C ARG A 184 -13.03 0.41 -13.95
N GLU A 185 -13.91 0.36 -14.97
CA GLU A 185 -14.61 -0.84 -15.42
C GLU A 185 -13.68 -2.05 -15.55
N ASN A 186 -14.13 -3.19 -15.04
CA ASN A 186 -13.58 -4.55 -15.03
C ASN A 186 -13.04 -5.08 -13.68
N GLN A 187 -13.33 -4.46 -12.55
CA GLN A 187 -13.05 -5.08 -11.24
C GLN A 187 -14.38 -5.48 -10.56
N LYS A 188 -14.47 -6.75 -10.15
CA LYS A 188 -15.60 -7.24 -9.33
C LYS A 188 -15.37 -6.82 -7.89
N TYR A 189 -16.23 -5.94 -7.37
CA TYR A 189 -16.25 -5.58 -5.95
C TYR A 189 -17.32 -6.39 -5.22
N ARG A 190 -16.97 -6.90 -4.06
CA ARG A 190 -17.95 -7.37 -3.09
C ARG A 190 -17.85 -6.48 -1.85
N TYR A 191 -18.84 -5.63 -1.66
CA TYR A 191 -19.00 -4.85 -0.44
C TYR A 191 -19.91 -5.61 0.51
N TYR A 192 -19.42 -5.91 1.71
CA TYR A 192 -20.20 -6.47 2.81
C TYR A 192 -20.16 -5.46 3.96
N GLY A 193 -20.93 -4.39 3.86
CA GLY A 193 -21.10 -3.41 4.92
C GLY A 193 -22.53 -3.51 5.46
N SER A 194 -22.67 -3.63 6.78
CA SER A 194 -23.92 -3.33 7.48
C SER A 194 -23.88 -1.85 7.87
N TYR A 195 -24.98 -1.14 7.59
CA TYR A 195 -25.27 0.23 8.05
C TYR A 195 -25.41 0.27 9.57
#